data_c30ea4aaf7b8b1202d03bab21bee0906
#
_entry.id   c30ea4aaf7b8b1202d03bab21bee0906
#
_cell.length_a   1.000
_cell.length_b   1.000
_cell.length_c   1.000
_cell.angle_alpha   90.00
_cell.angle_beta   90.00
_cell.angle_gamma   90.00
#
_symmetry.space_group_name_H-M   'P 1'
#
loop_
_entity.id
_entity.type
_entity.pdbx_description
1 polymer ?
#
loop_
_entity_poly.entity_id
_entity_poly.type
_entity_poly.pdbx_seq_one_letter_code
_entity_poly.pdbx_strand_id
1 'polypeptide(L)'
;MSQPIKTIIKGTGRYVPPRVVTNTDLTRWMDTSDEWIRQRTGIEQRHWIPEEGGVGASDLGLEAAKIALGRAGWRPTDIDLIIFGTLSPDIFFPGPGCLLQQKLGLSETPALDIRQQCTAFLYGLAMADAFIRSGLYRRILFVGGEVHSTCLDISTRGRDIAVLFGDAAGAVCLEAVATDAPVGVLASALHAQGEFADILMMEAPTFREKPGISEEMIREGRHFPKMEGRSVFKHAVRRLPEVAREVLDKANLTVADIDMVIPHQANMRINQAFMKALGLPQEKLFSNINRYGNTTAASIPMACDDALEQKKIGPGSTVLFIGLGAGLTWGAVMYRFPG
;
A
#
# COMPACT_ATOMS: atom_id res chain seq x y z
N MET A 1 30.69 17.77 -14.64
CA MET A 1 30.05 16.49 -14.30
C MET A 1 28.53 16.68 -14.44
N SER A 2 27.80 15.75 -15.03
CA SER A 2 26.33 15.84 -15.11
C SER A 2 25.73 15.73 -13.73
N GLN A 3 24.67 16.50 -13.45
CA GLN A 3 23.93 16.43 -12.20
C GLN A 3 23.36 15.02 -11.98
N PRO A 4 23.30 14.53 -10.72
CA PRO A 4 22.71 13.22 -10.42
C PRO A 4 21.21 13.24 -10.72
N ILE A 5 20.70 12.10 -11.19
CA ILE A 5 19.27 11.92 -11.41
C ILE A 5 18.61 11.51 -10.09
N LYS A 6 17.53 12.19 -9.74
CA LYS A 6 16.70 11.95 -8.56
C LYS A 6 15.29 11.56 -8.98
N THR A 7 14.63 10.75 -8.16
CA THR A 7 13.24 10.34 -8.37
C THR A 7 12.33 11.18 -7.49
N ILE A 8 11.48 11.99 -8.11
CA ILE A 8 10.52 12.81 -7.37
C ILE A 8 9.07 12.34 -7.59
N ILE A 9 8.24 12.53 -6.57
CA ILE A 9 6.79 12.40 -6.66
C ILE A 9 6.27 13.68 -7.31
N LYS A 10 5.72 13.55 -8.52
CA LYS A 10 5.20 14.67 -9.32
C LYS A 10 3.70 14.88 -9.14
N GLY A 11 2.97 13.82 -8.87
CA GLY A 11 1.54 13.84 -8.62
C GLY A 11 1.10 12.60 -7.88
N THR A 12 0.04 12.74 -7.09
CA THR A 12 -0.58 11.65 -6.34
C THR A 12 -2.08 11.63 -6.59
N GLY A 13 -2.71 10.49 -6.39
CA GLY A 13 -4.14 10.35 -6.51
C GLY A 13 -4.64 9.17 -5.70
N ARG A 14 -5.87 9.25 -5.21
CA ARG A 14 -6.55 8.15 -4.53
C ARG A 14 -7.98 8.01 -5.02
N TYR A 15 -8.48 6.80 -4.93
CA TYR A 15 -9.86 6.50 -5.21
C TYR A 15 -10.38 5.40 -4.28
N VAL A 16 -11.61 5.55 -3.84
CA VAL A 16 -12.35 4.55 -3.06
C VAL A 16 -13.71 4.33 -3.69
N PRO A 17 -14.25 3.12 -3.66
CA PRO A 17 -15.63 2.87 -4.08
C PRO A 17 -16.61 3.71 -3.26
N PRO A 18 -17.77 4.11 -3.82
CA PRO A 18 -18.73 4.97 -3.12
C PRO A 18 -19.43 4.31 -1.93
N ARG A 19 -19.47 2.96 -1.89
CA ARG A 19 -20.13 2.22 -0.81
C ARG A 19 -19.33 2.28 0.48
N VAL A 20 -19.81 3.05 1.44
CA VAL A 20 -19.28 3.08 2.81
C VAL A 20 -19.86 1.92 3.61
N VAL A 21 -19.00 1.19 4.31
CA VAL A 21 -19.37 0.13 5.27
C VAL A 21 -18.85 0.53 6.63
N THR A 22 -19.75 0.84 7.55
CA THR A 22 -19.43 1.21 8.92
C THR A 22 -19.23 -0.03 9.80
N ASN A 23 -18.62 0.16 10.97
CA ASN A 23 -18.53 -0.94 11.95
C ASN A 23 -19.90 -1.45 12.38
N THR A 24 -20.91 -0.56 12.47
CA THR A 24 -22.29 -0.94 12.77
C THR A 24 -22.91 -1.80 11.67
N ASP A 25 -22.59 -1.54 10.40
CA ASP A 25 -23.08 -2.39 9.31
C ASP A 25 -22.57 -3.83 9.43
N LEU A 26 -21.33 -4.01 9.89
CA LEU A 26 -20.73 -5.35 10.07
C LEU A 26 -21.44 -6.19 11.11
N THR A 27 -22.13 -5.58 12.09
CA THR A 27 -22.88 -6.32 13.12
C THR A 27 -24.06 -7.11 12.55
N ARG A 28 -24.46 -6.82 11.29
CA ARG A 28 -25.52 -7.59 10.59
C ARG A 28 -25.07 -9.00 10.21
N TRP A 29 -23.76 -9.20 10.08
CA TRP A 29 -23.19 -10.44 9.55
C TRP A 29 -22.32 -11.18 10.55
N MET A 30 -21.79 -10.52 11.59
CA MET A 30 -20.86 -11.11 12.54
C MET A 30 -21.07 -10.58 13.97
N ASP A 31 -20.71 -11.38 14.93
CA ASP A 31 -20.73 -11.01 16.35
C ASP A 31 -19.57 -10.06 16.65
N THR A 32 -19.82 -8.76 16.52
CA THR A 32 -18.87 -7.68 16.72
C THR A 32 -19.56 -6.39 17.21
N SER A 33 -18.78 -5.34 17.48
CA SER A 33 -19.33 -4.02 17.79
C SER A 33 -18.40 -2.91 17.29
N ASP A 34 -18.92 -1.70 17.10
CA ASP A 34 -18.12 -0.53 16.76
C ASP A 34 -17.01 -0.30 17.77
N GLU A 35 -17.32 -0.37 19.06
CA GLU A 35 -16.35 -0.20 20.13
C GLU A 35 -15.23 -1.24 20.07
N TRP A 36 -15.57 -2.52 19.87
CA TRP A 36 -14.61 -3.61 19.77
C TRP A 36 -13.63 -3.42 18.60
N ILE A 37 -14.15 -3.01 17.42
CA ILE A 37 -13.33 -2.77 16.24
C ILE A 37 -12.42 -1.56 16.44
N ARG A 38 -12.96 -0.42 16.89
CA ARG A 38 -12.21 0.81 17.12
C ARG A 38 -11.09 0.64 18.12
N GLN A 39 -11.35 0.02 19.25
CA GLN A 39 -10.33 -0.22 20.29
C GLN A 39 -9.17 -1.09 19.79
N ARG A 40 -9.45 -2.06 18.90
CA ARG A 40 -8.44 -2.99 18.41
C ARG A 40 -7.67 -2.49 17.21
N THR A 41 -8.30 -1.69 16.36
CA THR A 41 -7.77 -1.38 15.03
C THR A 41 -7.64 0.11 14.74
N GLY A 42 -8.47 0.94 15.39
CA GLY A 42 -8.65 2.35 15.05
C GLY A 42 -9.58 2.60 13.86
N ILE A 43 -10.18 1.55 13.27
CA ILE A 43 -11.04 1.65 12.09
C ILE A 43 -12.47 1.99 12.51
N GLU A 44 -13.08 2.97 11.84
CA GLU A 44 -14.47 3.39 12.03
C GLU A 44 -15.34 2.94 10.85
N GLN A 45 -14.78 2.98 9.65
CA GLN A 45 -15.43 2.57 8.42
C GLN A 45 -14.41 2.11 7.38
N ARG A 46 -14.91 1.49 6.32
CA ARG A 46 -14.16 1.15 5.10
C ARG A 46 -15.05 1.35 3.89
N HIS A 47 -14.47 1.27 2.71
CA HIS A 47 -15.21 1.28 1.47
C HIS A 47 -15.15 -0.10 0.83
N TRP A 48 -16.24 -0.58 0.29
CA TRP A 48 -16.32 -1.82 -0.48
C TRP A 48 -16.91 -1.54 -1.85
N ILE A 49 -16.55 -2.35 -2.84
CA ILE A 49 -17.18 -2.29 -4.15
C ILE A 49 -18.68 -2.58 -4.04
N PRO A 50 -19.50 -2.27 -5.07
CA PRO A 50 -20.91 -2.63 -5.10
C PRO A 50 -21.14 -4.11 -4.84
N GLU A 51 -22.29 -4.47 -4.27
CA GLU A 51 -22.62 -5.87 -3.90
C GLU A 51 -22.72 -6.78 -5.11
N GLU A 52 -23.17 -6.25 -6.23
CA GLU A 52 -23.22 -6.93 -7.52
C GLU A 52 -21.83 -7.25 -8.11
N GLY A 53 -20.77 -6.71 -7.54
CA GLY A 53 -19.41 -6.87 -8.04
C GLY A 53 -19.14 -6.09 -9.32
N GLY A 54 -18.30 -6.64 -10.21
CA GLY A 54 -18.02 -6.07 -11.52
C GLY A 54 -16.96 -4.97 -11.53
N VAL A 55 -16.31 -4.70 -10.39
CA VAL A 55 -15.25 -3.71 -10.23
C VAL A 55 -13.98 -4.42 -9.75
N GLY A 56 -12.90 -4.32 -10.49
CA GLY A 56 -11.60 -4.91 -10.15
C GLY A 56 -10.58 -3.89 -9.66
N ALA A 57 -9.43 -4.38 -9.24
CA ALA A 57 -8.33 -3.53 -8.77
C ALA A 57 -7.85 -2.56 -9.85
N SER A 58 -7.87 -2.97 -11.13
CA SER A 58 -7.50 -2.10 -12.25
C SER A 58 -8.52 -0.99 -12.53
N ASP A 59 -9.81 -1.17 -12.18
CA ASP A 59 -10.82 -0.13 -12.29
C ASP A 59 -10.61 0.97 -11.25
N LEU A 60 -10.40 0.56 -9.99
CA LEU A 60 -10.07 1.50 -8.92
C LEU A 60 -8.74 2.20 -9.22
N GLY A 61 -7.76 1.44 -9.72
CA GLY A 61 -6.45 1.95 -10.16
C GLY A 61 -6.55 3.00 -11.25
N LEU A 62 -7.46 2.84 -12.22
CA LEU A 62 -7.70 3.81 -13.28
C LEU A 62 -8.16 5.15 -12.73
N GLU A 63 -9.11 5.16 -11.80
CA GLU A 63 -9.61 6.40 -11.23
C GLU A 63 -8.54 7.13 -10.39
N ALA A 64 -7.78 6.40 -9.58
CA ALA A 64 -6.64 6.96 -8.85
C ALA A 64 -5.55 7.49 -9.80
N ALA A 65 -5.24 6.76 -10.88
CA ALA A 65 -4.26 7.15 -11.89
C ALA A 65 -4.67 8.44 -12.62
N LYS A 66 -5.95 8.59 -13.02
CA LYS A 66 -6.45 9.82 -13.64
C LYS A 66 -6.20 11.05 -12.77
N ILE A 67 -6.44 10.94 -11.46
CA ILE A 67 -6.20 12.03 -10.51
C ILE A 67 -4.69 12.33 -10.40
N ALA A 68 -3.86 11.31 -10.26
CA ALA A 68 -2.41 11.46 -10.15
C ALA A 68 -1.80 12.10 -11.41
N LEU A 69 -2.21 11.64 -12.60
CA LEU A 69 -1.78 12.18 -13.89
C LEU A 69 -2.19 13.65 -14.05
N GLY A 70 -3.45 13.98 -13.72
CA GLY A 70 -3.93 15.36 -13.75
C GLY A 70 -3.12 16.29 -12.86
N ARG A 71 -2.77 15.87 -11.64
CA ARG A 71 -1.93 16.64 -10.71
C ARG A 71 -0.48 16.71 -11.15
N ALA A 72 0.03 15.68 -11.83
CA ALA A 72 1.38 15.69 -12.41
C ALA A 72 1.46 16.54 -13.69
N GLY A 73 0.33 16.89 -14.30
CA GLY A 73 0.27 17.53 -15.63
C GLY A 73 0.69 16.59 -16.76
N TRP A 74 0.51 15.27 -16.59
CA TRP A 74 0.85 14.25 -17.58
C TRP A 74 -0.38 13.77 -18.35
N ARG A 75 -0.18 13.47 -19.63
CA ARG A 75 -1.09 12.64 -20.41
C ARG A 75 -0.71 11.17 -20.19
N PRO A 76 -1.63 10.21 -20.38
CA PRO A 76 -1.29 8.78 -20.33
C PRO A 76 -0.09 8.42 -21.22
N THR A 77 0.05 9.02 -22.41
CA THR A 77 1.16 8.81 -23.35
C THR A 77 2.53 9.30 -22.86
N ASP A 78 2.58 10.02 -21.76
CA ASP A 78 3.82 10.47 -21.14
C ASP A 78 4.41 9.43 -20.19
N ILE A 79 3.71 8.31 -19.94
CA ILE A 79 4.15 7.22 -19.06
C ILE A 79 5.11 6.29 -19.81
N ASP A 80 6.31 6.09 -19.26
CA ASP A 80 7.28 5.14 -19.78
C ASP A 80 7.10 3.70 -19.22
N LEU A 81 6.60 3.59 -17.98
CA LEU A 81 6.39 2.32 -17.29
C LEU A 81 5.21 2.43 -16.31
N ILE A 82 4.38 1.41 -16.25
CA ILE A 82 3.40 1.20 -15.19
C ILE A 82 3.95 0.15 -14.23
N ILE A 83 3.92 0.45 -12.91
CA ILE A 83 4.14 -0.55 -11.85
C ILE A 83 2.83 -0.69 -11.08
N PHE A 84 2.24 -1.88 -11.10
CA PHE A 84 0.99 -2.15 -10.38
C PHE A 84 1.24 -3.12 -9.21
N GLY A 85 0.92 -2.67 -8.00
CA GLY A 85 1.02 -3.47 -6.78
C GLY A 85 -0.35 -3.94 -6.31
N THR A 86 -0.55 -5.25 -6.17
CA THR A 86 -1.79 -5.82 -5.63
C THR A 86 -1.60 -7.25 -5.12
N LEU A 87 -2.46 -7.67 -4.19
CA LEU A 87 -2.67 -9.08 -3.85
C LEU A 87 -4.02 -9.60 -4.37
N SER A 88 -4.92 -8.71 -4.79
CA SER A 88 -6.28 -8.99 -5.24
C SER A 88 -6.48 -8.57 -6.71
N PRO A 89 -5.78 -9.24 -7.66
CA PRO A 89 -5.89 -8.88 -9.07
C PRO A 89 -7.29 -9.15 -9.60
N ASP A 90 -7.71 -8.44 -10.64
CA ASP A 90 -9.01 -8.62 -11.32
C ASP A 90 -9.26 -10.06 -11.74
N ILE A 91 -8.24 -10.69 -12.26
CA ILE A 91 -8.17 -12.12 -12.63
C ILE A 91 -6.78 -12.65 -12.25
N PHE A 92 -6.63 -13.96 -12.21
CA PHE A 92 -5.38 -14.57 -11.75
C PHE A 92 -4.18 -14.20 -12.64
N PHE A 93 -4.39 -14.17 -13.95
CA PHE A 93 -3.50 -13.61 -14.97
C PHE A 93 -4.28 -13.25 -16.25
N PRO A 94 -3.86 -12.25 -17.07
CA PRO A 94 -2.71 -11.36 -16.83
C PRO A 94 -2.90 -10.47 -15.60
N GLY A 95 -1.81 -9.81 -15.18
CA GLY A 95 -1.87 -8.89 -14.05
C GLY A 95 -2.63 -7.59 -14.38
N PRO A 96 -3.11 -6.87 -13.35
CA PRO A 96 -3.90 -5.65 -13.50
C PRO A 96 -3.11 -4.49 -14.14
N GLY A 97 -1.79 -4.52 -14.14
CA GLY A 97 -0.98 -3.55 -14.86
C GLY A 97 -1.27 -3.51 -16.36
N CYS A 98 -1.45 -4.68 -16.99
CA CYS A 98 -1.85 -4.76 -18.41
C CYS A 98 -3.28 -4.27 -18.63
N LEU A 99 -4.19 -4.58 -17.71
CA LEU A 99 -5.59 -4.11 -17.78
C LEU A 99 -5.66 -2.60 -17.61
N LEU A 100 -4.89 -2.03 -16.69
CA LEU A 100 -4.80 -0.58 -16.49
C LEU A 100 -4.20 0.11 -17.72
N GLN A 101 -3.14 -0.48 -18.31
CA GLN A 101 -2.51 0.01 -19.52
C GLN A 101 -3.55 0.18 -20.66
N GLN A 102 -4.37 -0.86 -20.89
CA GLN A 102 -5.44 -0.83 -21.88
C GLN A 102 -6.50 0.24 -21.53
N LYS A 103 -6.94 0.32 -20.26
CA LYS A 103 -7.95 1.29 -19.79
C LYS A 103 -7.47 2.75 -19.90
N LEU A 104 -6.14 2.98 -19.81
CA LEU A 104 -5.52 4.29 -20.07
C LEU A 104 -5.41 4.63 -21.56
N GLY A 105 -5.80 3.72 -22.46
CA GLY A 105 -5.70 3.89 -23.91
C GLY A 105 -4.27 3.77 -24.45
N LEU A 106 -3.40 3.07 -23.73
CA LEU A 106 -2.02 2.83 -24.11
C LEU A 106 -1.88 1.50 -24.86
N SER A 107 -0.97 1.39 -25.83
CA SER A 107 -0.79 0.21 -26.68
C SER A 107 0.49 -0.58 -26.38
N GLU A 108 1.60 0.10 -26.06
CA GLU A 108 2.92 -0.51 -25.98
C GLU A 108 3.69 -0.15 -24.70
N THR A 109 3.12 0.70 -23.83
CA THR A 109 3.73 1.05 -22.54
C THR A 109 3.89 -0.21 -21.68
N PRO A 110 5.11 -0.55 -21.25
CA PRO A 110 5.35 -1.73 -20.42
C PRO A 110 4.63 -1.63 -19.09
N ALA A 111 4.15 -2.76 -18.59
CA ALA A 111 3.49 -2.89 -17.31
C ALA A 111 4.15 -4.01 -16.49
N LEU A 112 4.49 -3.70 -15.25
CA LEU A 112 5.09 -4.61 -14.29
C LEU A 112 4.15 -4.76 -13.10
N ASP A 113 3.70 -6.00 -12.85
CA ASP A 113 2.91 -6.31 -11.67
C ASP A 113 3.79 -6.82 -10.54
N ILE A 114 3.61 -6.28 -9.33
CA ILE A 114 4.33 -6.72 -8.13
C ILE A 114 3.37 -7.26 -7.09
N ARG A 115 3.67 -8.45 -6.56
CA ARG A 115 2.88 -9.09 -5.51
C ARG A 115 3.63 -9.00 -4.18
N GLN A 116 3.69 -7.77 -3.62
CA GLN A 116 4.35 -7.50 -2.33
C GLN A 116 3.37 -6.98 -1.26
N GLN A 117 2.09 -7.22 -1.50
CA GLN A 117 1.00 -6.96 -0.57
C GLN A 117 1.14 -5.57 0.11
N CYS A 118 1.16 -5.56 1.45
CA CYS A 118 1.24 -4.34 2.26
C CYS A 118 2.51 -3.50 2.06
N THR A 119 3.58 -4.09 1.49
CA THR A 119 4.85 -3.40 1.22
C THR A 119 5.01 -3.03 -0.26
N ALA A 120 3.99 -3.25 -1.09
CA ALA A 120 4.07 -3.03 -2.53
C ALA A 120 4.52 -1.62 -2.91
N PHE A 121 4.03 -0.58 -2.22
CA PHE A 121 4.47 0.79 -2.49
C PHE A 121 5.96 0.99 -2.20
N LEU A 122 6.47 0.44 -1.10
CA LEU A 122 7.88 0.58 -0.72
C LEU A 122 8.82 -0.11 -1.73
N TYR A 123 8.46 -1.33 -2.14
CA TYR A 123 9.17 -2.06 -3.19
C TYR A 123 9.04 -1.35 -4.54
N GLY A 124 7.84 -0.92 -4.91
CA GLY A 124 7.58 -0.21 -6.16
C GLY A 124 8.33 1.11 -6.26
N LEU A 125 8.38 1.89 -5.16
CA LEU A 125 9.13 3.15 -5.11
C LEU A 125 10.65 2.92 -5.22
N ALA A 126 11.17 1.92 -4.51
CA ALA A 126 12.60 1.57 -4.59
C ALA A 126 12.99 1.05 -6.00
N MET A 127 12.14 0.23 -6.63
CA MET A 127 12.35 -0.25 -8.01
C MET A 127 12.29 0.91 -9.01
N ALA A 128 11.29 1.79 -8.89
CA ALA A 128 11.16 2.97 -9.73
C ALA A 128 12.38 3.89 -9.60
N ASP A 129 12.89 4.10 -8.37
CA ASP A 129 14.11 4.88 -8.15
C ASP A 129 15.32 4.24 -8.85
N ALA A 130 15.48 2.93 -8.76
CA ALA A 130 16.55 2.21 -9.46
C ALA A 130 16.44 2.35 -10.98
N PHE A 131 15.24 2.21 -11.55
CA PHE A 131 15.00 2.35 -12.99
C PHE A 131 15.25 3.80 -13.48
N ILE A 132 14.79 4.78 -12.71
CA ILE A 132 15.00 6.21 -13.05
C ILE A 132 16.48 6.56 -12.95
N ARG A 133 17.16 6.16 -11.88
CA ARG A 133 18.59 6.47 -11.69
C ARG A 133 19.50 5.76 -12.69
N SER A 134 19.11 4.58 -13.17
CA SER A 134 19.82 3.87 -14.24
C SER A 134 19.59 4.50 -15.63
N GLY A 135 18.62 5.42 -15.76
CA GLY A 135 18.24 6.02 -17.03
C GLY A 135 17.34 5.16 -17.92
N LEU A 136 16.86 4.02 -17.40
CA LEU A 136 15.99 3.11 -18.16
C LEU A 136 14.62 3.73 -18.46
N TYR A 137 14.03 4.41 -17.47
CA TYR A 137 12.76 5.12 -17.57
C TYR A 137 12.86 6.50 -16.92
N ARG A 138 12.02 7.43 -17.35
CA ARG A 138 11.99 8.81 -16.84
C ARG A 138 10.69 9.13 -16.11
N ARG A 139 9.57 8.53 -16.52
CA ARG A 139 8.22 8.76 -15.99
C ARG A 139 7.55 7.45 -15.70
N ILE A 140 7.40 7.14 -14.43
CA ILE A 140 6.81 5.88 -13.95
C ILE A 140 5.53 6.18 -13.22
N LEU A 141 4.45 5.49 -13.60
CA LEU A 141 3.20 5.47 -12.85
C LEU A 141 3.20 4.25 -11.93
N PHE A 142 3.26 4.48 -10.63
CA PHE A 142 2.96 3.44 -9.63
C PHE A 142 1.48 3.49 -9.28
N VAL A 143 0.83 2.31 -9.22
CA VAL A 143 -0.54 2.14 -8.72
C VAL A 143 -0.56 0.99 -7.71
N GLY A 144 -1.08 1.25 -6.52
CA GLY A 144 -1.47 0.22 -5.57
C GLY A 144 -3.00 0.12 -5.56
N GLY A 145 -3.58 -1.02 -5.89
CA GLY A 145 -5.03 -1.18 -5.98
C GLY A 145 -5.48 -2.51 -5.38
N GLU A 146 -6.58 -2.49 -4.61
CA GLU A 146 -7.08 -3.69 -3.92
C GLU A 146 -8.60 -3.74 -3.90
N VAL A 147 -9.11 -4.95 -4.13
CA VAL A 147 -10.52 -5.32 -3.91
C VAL A 147 -10.56 -6.50 -2.95
N HIS A 148 -10.68 -6.22 -1.65
CA HIS A 148 -10.70 -7.24 -0.60
C HIS A 148 -12.09 -7.80 -0.35
N SER A 149 -13.12 -6.96 -0.49
CA SER A 149 -14.50 -7.26 -0.07
C SER A 149 -15.08 -8.53 -0.71
N THR A 150 -14.57 -8.93 -1.86
CA THR A 150 -15.00 -10.14 -2.59
C THR A 150 -14.47 -11.45 -2.01
N CYS A 151 -13.41 -11.39 -1.20
CA CYS A 151 -12.72 -12.57 -0.65
C CYS A 151 -12.60 -12.54 0.88
N LEU A 152 -13.51 -11.85 1.57
CA LEU A 152 -13.58 -11.84 3.04
C LEU A 152 -14.62 -12.82 3.55
N ASP A 153 -14.29 -13.55 4.61
CA ASP A 153 -15.30 -14.30 5.39
C ASP A 153 -16.08 -13.32 6.28
N ILE A 154 -17.17 -12.78 5.77
CA ILE A 154 -18.02 -11.82 6.48
C ILE A 154 -18.95 -12.47 7.51
N SER A 155 -18.53 -13.60 8.11
CA SER A 155 -19.19 -14.27 9.23
C SER A 155 -18.42 -14.07 10.54
N THR A 156 -19.00 -14.52 11.66
CA THR A 156 -18.32 -14.48 12.97
C THR A 156 -16.98 -15.23 12.96
N ARG A 157 -16.84 -16.28 12.15
CA ARG A 157 -15.57 -17.02 11.98
C ARG A 157 -14.47 -16.12 11.44
N GLY A 158 -14.77 -15.29 10.43
CA GLY A 158 -13.80 -14.42 9.76
C GLY A 158 -13.62 -13.03 10.39
N ARG A 159 -14.36 -12.72 11.47
CA ARG A 159 -14.47 -11.37 12.01
C ARG A 159 -13.13 -10.70 12.32
N ASP A 160 -12.12 -11.43 12.79
CA ASP A 160 -10.81 -10.87 13.16
C ASP A 160 -10.04 -10.30 11.96
N ILE A 161 -10.43 -10.68 10.75
CA ILE A 161 -9.85 -10.25 9.48
C ILE A 161 -10.82 -9.36 8.69
N ALA A 162 -12.07 -9.78 8.55
CA ALA A 162 -13.05 -9.08 7.73
C ALA A 162 -13.30 -7.63 8.17
N VAL A 163 -13.17 -7.34 9.48
CA VAL A 163 -13.33 -5.98 10.00
C VAL A 163 -12.18 -5.03 9.64
N LEU A 164 -11.07 -5.55 9.09
CA LEU A 164 -9.87 -4.74 8.81
C LEU A 164 -9.92 -4.11 7.43
N PHE A 165 -10.28 -4.88 6.39
CA PHE A 165 -9.97 -4.56 5.02
C PHE A 165 -11.01 -3.69 4.32
N GLY A 166 -10.52 -2.76 3.51
CA GLY A 166 -11.29 -1.94 2.59
C GLY A 166 -10.74 -2.03 1.16
N ASP A 167 -11.59 -1.67 0.18
CA ASP A 167 -11.27 -1.60 -1.23
C ASP A 167 -10.85 -0.18 -1.60
N ALA A 168 -9.76 -0.04 -2.35
CA ALA A 168 -9.23 1.26 -2.73
C ALA A 168 -8.11 1.16 -3.76
N ALA A 169 -7.76 2.31 -4.33
CA ALA A 169 -6.50 2.49 -5.05
C ALA A 169 -5.80 3.80 -4.70
N GLY A 170 -4.48 3.77 -4.71
CA GLY A 170 -3.62 4.93 -4.63
C GLY A 170 -2.60 4.93 -5.76
N ALA A 171 -2.37 6.06 -6.40
CA ALA A 171 -1.47 6.22 -7.52
C ALA A 171 -0.43 7.32 -7.28
N VAL A 172 0.78 7.12 -7.81
CA VAL A 172 1.89 8.08 -7.69
C VAL A 172 2.62 8.17 -9.02
N CYS A 173 2.74 9.39 -9.55
CA CYS A 173 3.57 9.71 -10.70
C CYS A 173 5.00 10.03 -10.23
N LEU A 174 5.97 9.26 -10.70
CA LEU A 174 7.38 9.37 -10.37
C LEU A 174 8.17 9.90 -11.56
N GLU A 175 8.94 10.97 -11.36
CA GLU A 175 9.67 11.65 -12.44
C GLU A 175 11.17 11.75 -12.16
N ALA A 176 11.96 11.59 -13.21
CA ALA A 176 13.39 11.81 -13.23
C ALA A 176 13.71 13.31 -13.26
N VAL A 177 14.46 13.80 -12.28
CA VAL A 177 14.94 15.19 -12.24
C VAL A 177 16.45 15.21 -12.04
N ALA A 178 17.15 15.97 -12.88
CA ALA A 178 18.58 16.22 -12.72
C ALA A 178 18.78 17.36 -11.70
N THR A 179 19.36 17.05 -10.54
CA THR A 179 19.57 18.03 -9.47
C THR A 179 20.59 17.55 -8.43
N ASP A 180 21.38 18.48 -7.89
CA ASP A 180 22.26 18.25 -6.75
C ASP A 180 21.52 18.36 -5.39
N ALA A 181 20.29 18.90 -5.40
CA ALA A 181 19.50 19.03 -4.18
C ALA A 181 19.21 17.66 -3.53
N PRO A 182 19.22 17.57 -2.19
CA PRO A 182 18.94 16.33 -1.46
C PRO A 182 17.41 16.09 -1.39
N VAL A 183 16.78 15.85 -2.56
CA VAL A 183 15.33 15.63 -2.71
C VAL A 183 15.04 14.26 -3.34
N GLY A 184 13.78 13.87 -3.33
CA GLY A 184 13.31 12.60 -3.87
C GLY A 184 13.58 11.44 -2.90
N VAL A 185 13.79 10.25 -3.45
CA VAL A 185 14.18 9.07 -2.68
C VAL A 185 15.61 9.26 -2.17
N LEU A 186 15.77 9.37 -0.85
CA LEU A 186 17.07 9.56 -0.20
C LEU A 186 17.75 8.20 0.07
N ALA A 187 16.99 7.24 0.58
CA ALA A 187 17.42 5.87 0.82
C ALA A 187 16.23 4.92 0.90
N SER A 188 16.47 3.64 0.67
CA SER A 188 15.52 2.55 0.87
C SER A 188 16.17 1.36 1.57
N ALA A 189 15.36 0.63 2.36
CA ALA A 189 15.71 -0.63 2.99
C ALA A 189 14.54 -1.59 2.88
N LEU A 190 14.75 -2.76 2.28
CA LEU A 190 13.72 -3.74 1.98
C LEU A 190 14.18 -5.13 2.45
N HIS A 191 13.28 -5.87 3.09
CA HIS A 191 13.57 -7.18 3.66
C HIS A 191 12.43 -8.17 3.44
N ALA A 192 12.76 -9.46 3.41
CA ALA A 192 11.79 -10.56 3.39
C ALA A 192 12.28 -11.71 4.29
N GLN A 193 11.34 -12.40 4.93
CA GLN A 193 11.60 -13.63 5.67
C GLN A 193 10.48 -14.64 5.46
N GLY A 194 10.69 -15.54 4.49
CA GLY A 194 9.70 -16.54 4.06
C GLY A 194 9.39 -17.63 5.11
N GLU A 195 10.22 -17.75 6.15
CA GLU A 195 9.96 -18.65 7.29
C GLU A 195 8.58 -18.42 7.95
N PHE A 196 8.06 -17.17 7.86
CA PHE A 196 6.78 -16.78 8.47
C PHE A 196 5.67 -16.58 7.44
N ALA A 197 5.77 -17.21 6.27
CA ALA A 197 4.77 -17.04 5.21
C ALA A 197 3.36 -17.50 5.62
N ASP A 198 3.27 -18.50 6.50
CA ASP A 198 2.04 -19.13 6.96
C ASP A 198 1.25 -18.32 7.98
N ILE A 199 1.88 -17.34 8.66
CA ILE A 199 1.17 -16.53 9.67
C ILE A 199 0.26 -15.44 9.07
N LEU A 200 0.38 -15.15 7.77
CA LEU A 200 -0.47 -14.21 7.03
C LEU A 200 -0.51 -14.62 5.56
N MET A 201 -1.54 -15.37 5.15
CA MET A 201 -1.64 -15.93 3.80
C MET A 201 -3.09 -16.20 3.41
N MET A 202 -3.29 -16.53 2.13
CA MET A 202 -4.46 -17.20 1.58
C MET A 202 -4.00 -18.52 0.96
N GLU A 203 -4.62 -19.65 1.32
CA GLU A 203 -4.13 -20.98 0.92
C GLU A 203 -4.64 -21.40 -0.46
N ALA A 204 -5.87 -21.01 -0.80
CA ALA A 204 -6.52 -21.38 -2.05
C ALA A 204 -7.03 -20.15 -2.81
N PRO A 205 -7.05 -20.18 -4.16
CA PRO A 205 -6.57 -21.27 -5.01
C PRO A 205 -5.05 -21.47 -4.95
N THR A 206 -4.58 -22.68 -5.19
CA THR A 206 -3.16 -23.06 -5.12
C THR A 206 -2.73 -23.88 -6.32
N PHE A 207 -1.44 -23.80 -6.70
CA PHE A 207 -0.84 -24.69 -7.69
C PHE A 207 -0.07 -25.86 -7.05
N ARG A 208 -0.13 -26.00 -5.72
CA ARG A 208 0.52 -27.11 -4.99
C ARG A 208 -0.35 -28.35 -4.89
N GLU A 209 -1.66 -28.22 -5.08
CA GLU A 209 -2.65 -29.28 -4.93
C GLU A 209 -3.44 -29.46 -6.24
N LYS A 210 -4.04 -30.65 -6.43
CA LYS A 210 -4.85 -30.96 -7.59
C LYS A 210 -6.19 -31.54 -7.15
N PRO A 211 -7.32 -30.90 -7.49
CA PRO A 211 -7.43 -29.62 -8.21
C PRO A 211 -6.90 -28.44 -7.37
N GLY A 212 -6.50 -27.36 -8.05
CA GLY A 212 -5.98 -26.16 -7.40
C GLY A 212 -6.99 -25.43 -6.50
N ILE A 213 -8.28 -25.75 -6.65
CA ILE A 213 -9.38 -25.43 -5.73
C ILE A 213 -10.36 -26.60 -5.71
N SER A 214 -10.81 -27.03 -4.53
CA SER A 214 -11.77 -28.11 -4.34
C SER A 214 -12.95 -27.65 -3.46
N GLU A 215 -14.06 -28.40 -3.51
CA GLU A 215 -15.21 -28.15 -2.63
C GLU A 215 -14.83 -28.22 -1.14
N GLU A 216 -13.90 -29.12 -0.80
CA GLU A 216 -13.38 -29.25 0.56
C GLU A 216 -12.63 -27.98 1.00
N MET A 217 -11.72 -27.45 0.16
CA MET A 217 -11.00 -26.19 0.43
C MET A 217 -11.98 -25.02 0.62
N ILE A 218 -13.07 -24.98 -0.17
CA ILE A 218 -14.11 -23.95 -0.04
C ILE A 218 -14.84 -24.12 1.29
N ARG A 219 -15.27 -25.34 1.64
CA ARG A 219 -15.97 -25.64 2.89
C ARG A 219 -15.13 -25.32 4.12
N GLU A 220 -13.83 -25.60 4.07
CA GLU A 220 -12.87 -25.27 5.11
C GLU A 220 -12.53 -23.78 5.19
N GLY A 221 -12.90 -22.98 4.19
CA GLY A 221 -12.61 -21.55 4.13
C GLY A 221 -11.15 -21.23 3.75
N ARG A 222 -10.43 -22.16 3.13
CA ARG A 222 -9.02 -21.98 2.70
C ARG A 222 -8.86 -20.90 1.62
N HIS A 223 -9.95 -20.50 0.97
CA HIS A 223 -10.02 -19.39 0.01
C HIS A 223 -10.19 -18.02 0.65
N PHE A 224 -10.28 -17.95 1.97
CA PHE A 224 -10.24 -16.70 2.71
C PHE A 224 -8.85 -16.42 3.28
N PRO A 225 -8.45 -15.15 3.43
CA PRO A 225 -7.21 -14.81 4.10
C PRO A 225 -7.25 -15.25 5.57
N LYS A 226 -6.12 -15.77 6.05
CA LYS A 226 -5.91 -16.08 7.46
C LYS A 226 -4.74 -15.29 8.03
N MET A 227 -4.80 -14.96 9.32
CA MET A 227 -3.79 -14.17 10.00
C MET A 227 -3.64 -14.57 11.46
N GLU A 228 -2.41 -14.84 11.87
CA GLU A 228 -2.02 -14.94 13.28
C GLU A 228 -1.71 -13.54 13.84
N GLY A 229 -2.73 -12.77 14.17
CA GLY A 229 -2.59 -11.35 14.50
C GLY A 229 -1.57 -11.04 15.60
N ARG A 230 -1.43 -11.92 16.63
CA ARG A 230 -0.41 -11.75 17.70
C ARG A 230 1.01 -11.89 17.17
N SER A 231 1.26 -12.89 16.31
CA SER A 231 2.56 -13.11 15.66
C SER A 231 2.91 -11.94 14.75
N VAL A 232 1.98 -11.52 13.90
CA VAL A 232 2.17 -10.35 13.01
C VAL A 232 2.48 -9.10 13.83
N PHE A 233 1.74 -8.82 14.89
CA PHE A 233 2.00 -7.68 15.78
C PHE A 233 3.42 -7.73 16.38
N LYS A 234 3.84 -8.89 16.92
CA LYS A 234 5.17 -9.08 17.51
C LYS A 234 6.27 -8.80 16.50
N HIS A 235 6.13 -9.29 15.27
CA HIS A 235 7.08 -9.01 14.20
C HIS A 235 7.11 -7.54 13.81
N ALA A 236 5.94 -6.90 13.69
CA ALA A 236 5.85 -5.50 13.31
C ALA A 236 6.53 -4.56 14.31
N VAL A 237 6.24 -4.69 15.60
CA VAL A 237 6.80 -3.81 16.64
C VAL A 237 8.31 -3.97 16.82
N ARG A 238 8.88 -5.09 16.39
CA ARG A 238 10.32 -5.32 16.36
C ARG A 238 10.96 -4.78 15.09
N ARG A 239 10.46 -5.19 13.91
CA ARG A 239 11.14 -4.99 12.62
C ARG A 239 10.97 -3.58 12.08
N LEU A 240 9.84 -2.92 12.35
CA LEU A 240 9.64 -1.56 11.86
C LEU A 240 10.64 -0.57 12.47
N PRO A 241 10.92 -0.54 13.80
CA PRO A 241 11.97 0.29 14.34
C PRO A 241 13.38 -0.07 13.85
N GLU A 242 13.67 -1.36 13.61
CA GLU A 242 14.95 -1.82 13.07
C GLU A 242 15.19 -1.24 11.66
N VAL A 243 14.23 -1.43 10.73
CA VAL A 243 14.35 -0.94 9.34
C VAL A 243 14.29 0.59 9.24
N ALA A 244 13.57 1.26 10.17
CA ALA A 244 13.57 2.72 10.23
C ALA A 244 14.96 3.28 10.56
N ARG A 245 15.67 2.69 11.54
CA ARG A 245 17.06 3.09 11.85
C ARG A 245 17.99 2.79 10.68
N GLU A 246 17.86 1.61 10.07
CA GLU A 246 18.67 1.23 8.90
C GLU A 246 18.53 2.23 7.75
N VAL A 247 17.31 2.66 7.43
CA VAL A 247 17.11 3.60 6.31
C VAL A 247 17.57 5.02 6.66
N LEU A 248 17.47 5.42 7.93
CA LEU A 248 18.01 6.69 8.42
C LEU A 248 19.53 6.71 8.30
N ASP A 249 20.22 5.65 8.75
CA ASP A 249 21.67 5.50 8.63
C ASP A 249 22.13 5.56 7.18
N LYS A 250 21.43 4.86 6.26
CA LYS A 250 21.69 4.91 4.82
C LYS A 250 21.49 6.31 4.21
N ALA A 251 20.56 7.09 4.76
CA ALA A 251 20.30 8.46 4.32
C ALA A 251 21.22 9.50 4.99
N ASN A 252 22.07 9.11 5.94
CA ASN A 252 22.82 9.99 6.84
C ASN A 252 21.91 10.99 7.57
N LEU A 253 20.77 10.49 8.07
CA LEU A 253 19.76 11.27 8.80
C LEU A 253 19.55 10.67 10.20
N THR A 254 18.94 11.45 11.06
CA THR A 254 18.52 11.07 12.41
C THR A 254 16.99 11.06 12.53
N VAL A 255 16.49 10.53 13.64
CA VAL A 255 15.04 10.57 13.94
C VAL A 255 14.50 12.01 14.01
N ALA A 256 15.33 12.99 14.40
CA ALA A 256 14.95 14.40 14.47
C ALA A 256 14.63 15.00 13.09
N ASP A 257 15.27 14.48 12.04
CA ASP A 257 15.09 14.97 10.66
C ASP A 257 13.77 14.51 10.02
N ILE A 258 13.02 13.62 10.66
CA ILE A 258 11.72 13.16 10.16
C ILE A 258 10.66 14.20 10.49
N ASP A 259 10.02 14.75 9.46
CA ASP A 259 8.87 15.64 9.62
C ASP A 259 7.57 14.86 9.79
N MET A 260 7.40 13.77 9.02
CA MET A 260 6.19 12.95 9.04
C MET A 260 6.53 11.47 8.80
N VAL A 261 5.83 10.59 9.51
CA VAL A 261 5.80 9.16 9.25
C VAL A 261 4.47 8.81 8.59
N ILE A 262 4.53 8.16 7.43
CA ILE A 262 3.37 7.60 6.72
C ILE A 262 3.54 6.07 6.66
N PRO A 263 3.04 5.35 7.67
CA PRO A 263 3.14 3.89 7.70
C PRO A 263 2.06 3.23 6.86
N HIS A 264 2.25 1.97 6.54
CA HIS A 264 1.15 1.10 6.12
C HIS A 264 0.01 1.13 7.14
N GLN A 265 -1.21 1.30 6.67
CA GLN A 265 -2.40 1.47 7.48
C GLN A 265 -3.04 0.11 7.84
N ALA A 266 -2.29 -0.74 8.56
CA ALA A 266 -2.76 -2.06 8.97
C ALA A 266 -3.57 -2.02 10.27
N ASN A 267 -3.05 -1.30 11.27
CA ASN A 267 -3.61 -1.24 12.62
C ASN A 267 -3.00 -0.06 13.38
N MET A 268 -3.84 0.81 13.93
CA MET A 268 -3.37 1.99 14.68
C MET A 268 -2.47 1.63 15.86
N ARG A 269 -2.71 0.50 16.53
CA ARG A 269 -1.88 0.04 17.66
C ARG A 269 -0.45 -0.28 17.24
N ILE A 270 -0.26 -0.84 16.05
CA ILE A 270 1.09 -1.08 15.48
C ILE A 270 1.77 0.27 15.24
N ASN A 271 1.08 1.21 14.61
CA ASN A 271 1.63 2.52 14.27
C ASN A 271 2.02 3.30 15.54
N GLN A 272 1.17 3.30 16.56
CA GLN A 272 1.46 3.94 17.85
C GLN A 272 2.65 3.29 18.58
N ALA A 273 2.72 1.96 18.58
CA ALA A 273 3.85 1.23 19.18
C ALA A 273 5.16 1.54 18.47
N PHE A 274 5.14 1.64 17.13
CA PHE A 274 6.26 2.05 16.31
C PHE A 274 6.76 3.47 16.65
N MET A 275 5.85 4.46 16.69
CA MET A 275 6.20 5.85 17.06
C MET A 275 6.87 5.92 18.43
N LYS A 276 6.30 5.20 19.41
CA LYS A 276 6.88 5.11 20.76
C LYS A 276 8.28 4.50 20.75
N ALA A 277 8.50 3.45 19.96
CA ALA A 277 9.81 2.76 19.89
C ALA A 277 10.91 3.60 19.23
N LEU A 278 10.52 4.58 18.37
CA LEU A 278 11.44 5.56 17.80
C LEU A 278 11.57 6.84 18.64
N GLY A 279 10.76 7.02 19.68
CA GLY A 279 10.73 8.27 20.45
C GLY A 279 10.14 9.44 19.69
N LEU A 280 9.31 9.18 18.67
CA LEU A 280 8.63 10.20 17.89
C LEU A 280 7.28 10.57 18.52
N PRO A 281 6.93 11.87 18.53
CA PRO A 281 5.62 12.33 19.00
C PRO A 281 4.51 11.92 18.00
N GLN A 282 3.30 11.70 18.51
CA GLN A 282 2.18 11.19 17.71
C GLN A 282 1.73 12.16 16.60
N GLU A 283 2.01 13.45 16.73
CA GLU A 283 1.70 14.48 15.73
C GLU A 283 2.48 14.28 14.42
N LYS A 284 3.61 13.58 14.48
CA LYS A 284 4.39 13.19 13.30
C LYS A 284 3.88 11.91 12.65
N LEU A 285 2.84 11.28 13.16
CA LEU A 285 2.18 10.13 12.54
C LEU A 285 1.00 10.59 11.68
N PHE A 286 1.05 10.36 10.38
CA PHE A 286 -0.13 10.51 9.53
C PHE A 286 -0.86 9.18 9.42
N SER A 287 -2.17 9.20 9.69
CA SER A 287 -3.03 8.03 9.54
C SER A 287 -4.41 8.43 9.05
N ASN A 288 -4.94 7.63 8.14
CA ASN A 288 -6.30 7.72 7.61
C ASN A 288 -7.04 6.38 7.72
N ILE A 289 -6.51 5.46 8.55
CA ILE A 289 -7.04 4.12 8.76
C ILE A 289 -8.49 4.12 9.26
N ASN A 290 -8.87 5.13 10.05
CA ASN A 290 -10.23 5.25 10.57
C ASN A 290 -11.29 5.36 9.47
N ARG A 291 -10.94 5.98 8.33
CA ARG A 291 -11.84 6.20 7.19
C ARG A 291 -11.83 5.08 6.15
N TYR A 292 -10.69 4.43 5.95
CA TYR A 292 -10.50 3.53 4.82
C TYR A 292 -10.21 2.09 5.22
N GLY A 293 -9.91 1.84 6.50
CA GLY A 293 -9.42 0.53 6.94
C GLY A 293 -8.06 0.19 6.36
N ASN A 294 -7.76 -1.09 6.29
CA ASN A 294 -6.54 -1.61 5.67
C ASN A 294 -6.78 -1.83 4.16
N THR A 295 -6.18 -0.99 3.35
CA THR A 295 -6.24 -1.06 1.88
C THR A 295 -4.95 -1.60 1.27
N THR A 296 -4.17 -2.35 2.03
CA THR A 296 -2.96 -3.09 1.64
C THR A 296 -1.99 -2.27 0.77
N ALA A 297 -1.86 -2.58 -0.53
CA ALA A 297 -0.94 -1.90 -1.45
C ALA A 297 -1.30 -0.41 -1.69
N ALA A 298 -2.56 -0.06 -1.56
CA ALA A 298 -3.06 1.30 -1.73
C ALA A 298 -2.81 2.19 -0.51
N SER A 299 -2.56 1.62 0.68
CA SER A 299 -2.62 2.34 1.94
C SER A 299 -1.61 3.48 2.08
N ILE A 300 -0.34 3.25 1.75
CA ILE A 300 0.70 4.29 1.83
C ILE A 300 0.50 5.38 0.77
N PRO A 301 0.31 5.06 -0.53
CA PRO A 301 0.08 6.11 -1.53
C PRO A 301 -1.19 6.93 -1.28
N MET A 302 -2.27 6.30 -0.78
CA MET A 302 -3.47 7.03 -0.35
C MET A 302 -3.20 7.96 0.85
N ALA A 303 -2.46 7.48 1.84
CA ALA A 303 -2.11 8.29 3.01
C ALA A 303 -1.18 9.44 2.61
N CYS A 304 -0.26 9.23 1.66
CA CYS A 304 0.58 10.29 1.10
C CYS A 304 -0.27 11.36 0.40
N ASP A 305 -1.23 10.95 -0.43
CA ASP A 305 -2.15 11.85 -1.13
C ASP A 305 -3.01 12.67 -0.14
N ASP A 306 -3.59 12.03 0.86
CA ASP A 306 -4.33 12.68 1.94
C ASP A 306 -3.47 13.68 2.73
N ALA A 307 -2.23 13.30 3.05
CA ALA A 307 -1.31 14.16 3.80
C ALA A 307 -0.92 15.42 3.01
N LEU A 308 -0.72 15.30 1.70
CA LEU A 308 -0.47 16.42 0.79
C LEU A 308 -1.69 17.33 0.69
N GLU A 309 -2.88 16.79 0.48
CA GLU A 309 -4.13 17.55 0.37
C GLU A 309 -4.46 18.30 1.66
N GLN A 310 -4.22 17.67 2.82
CA GLN A 310 -4.40 18.28 4.14
C GLN A 310 -3.24 19.22 4.55
N LYS A 311 -2.23 19.40 3.68
CA LYS A 311 -1.03 20.21 3.95
C LYS A 311 -0.28 19.79 5.23
N LYS A 312 -0.34 18.50 5.57
CA LYS A 312 0.45 17.91 6.66
C LYS A 312 1.89 17.65 6.24
N ILE A 313 2.11 17.47 4.95
CA ILE A 313 3.41 17.43 4.26
C ILE A 313 3.35 18.34 3.03
N GLY A 314 4.50 18.77 2.55
CA GLY A 314 4.60 19.64 1.38
C GLY A 314 6.07 19.91 1.00
N PRO A 315 6.35 21.00 0.30
CA PRO A 315 7.70 21.36 -0.13
C PRO A 315 8.71 21.31 1.02
N GLY A 316 9.83 20.60 0.82
CA GLY A 316 10.89 20.42 1.79
C GLY A 316 10.65 19.35 2.87
N SER A 317 9.43 18.83 3.04
CA SER A 317 9.13 17.82 4.06
C SER A 317 9.92 16.54 3.85
N THR A 318 10.53 16.03 4.93
CA THR A 318 11.21 14.73 4.98
C THR A 318 10.26 13.70 5.56
N VAL A 319 9.89 12.70 4.76
CA VAL A 319 8.87 11.71 5.09
C VAL A 319 9.50 10.31 5.17
N LEU A 320 9.14 9.58 6.21
CA LEU A 320 9.43 8.15 6.34
C LEU A 320 8.19 7.35 5.90
N PHE A 321 8.27 6.69 4.74
CA PHE A 321 7.33 5.64 4.34
C PHE A 321 7.80 4.31 4.90
N ILE A 322 6.91 3.54 5.56
CA ILE A 322 7.29 2.31 6.25
C ILE A 322 6.15 1.31 6.31
N GLY A 323 6.45 0.02 6.23
CA GLY A 323 5.42 -1.01 6.30
C GLY A 323 5.97 -2.41 6.51
N LEU A 324 5.08 -3.29 6.98
CA LEU A 324 5.27 -4.73 7.09
C LEU A 324 4.00 -5.43 6.59
N GLY A 325 4.16 -6.56 5.93
CA GLY A 325 3.05 -7.35 5.41
C GLY A 325 3.39 -8.82 5.22
N ALA A 326 2.46 -9.50 4.55
CA ALA A 326 2.59 -10.93 4.25
C ALA A 326 3.90 -11.26 3.56
N GLY A 327 4.44 -12.45 3.91
CA GLY A 327 5.66 -12.97 3.37
C GLY A 327 6.59 -13.58 4.42
N LEU A 328 6.95 -13.03 5.60
CA LEU A 328 6.80 -11.60 5.86
C LEU A 328 7.72 -10.78 4.97
N THR A 329 7.23 -9.62 4.58
CA THR A 329 8.05 -8.57 3.96
C THR A 329 7.95 -7.28 4.77
N TRP A 330 9.02 -6.50 4.83
CA TRP A 330 9.01 -5.19 5.47
C TRP A 330 10.01 -4.27 4.79
N GLY A 331 9.82 -2.97 4.97
CA GLY A 331 10.74 -1.99 4.40
C GLY A 331 10.42 -0.58 4.85
N ALA A 332 11.35 0.30 4.49
CA ALA A 332 11.23 1.73 4.70
C ALA A 332 11.89 2.49 3.55
N VAL A 333 11.34 3.66 3.25
CA VAL A 333 11.90 4.61 2.29
C VAL A 333 11.92 5.99 2.92
N MET A 334 13.10 6.62 2.97
CA MET A 334 13.24 8.02 3.30
C MET A 334 13.06 8.84 2.04
N TYR A 335 12.13 9.78 2.08
CA TYR A 335 11.80 10.64 0.95
C TYR A 335 11.78 12.11 1.39
N ARG A 336 12.32 13.01 0.55
CA ARG A 336 12.20 14.46 0.76
C ARG A 336 11.49 15.11 -0.42
N PHE A 337 10.40 15.81 -0.14
CA PHE A 337 9.69 16.56 -1.17
C PHE A 337 10.55 17.73 -1.67
N PRO A 338 10.55 18.01 -3.00
CA PRO A 338 11.19 19.21 -3.53
C PRO A 338 10.64 20.49 -2.86
N GLY A 339 11.53 21.49 -2.67
CA GLY A 339 11.16 22.80 -2.11
C GLY A 339 10.48 23.71 -3.13
#